data_2bec2d98e6788880667dbdaede30ddf5
#
_entry.id   2bec2d98e6788880667dbdaede30ddf5
#
_cell.length_a   1.000
_cell.length_b   1.000
_cell.length_c   1.000
_cell.angle_alpha   90.00
_cell.angle_beta   90.00
_cell.angle_gamma   90.00
#
_symmetry.space_group_name_H-M   'P 1'
#
loop_
_entity.id
_entity.type
_entity.pdbx_description
1 polymer ?
#
loop_
_entity_poly.entity_id
_entity_poly.type
_entity_poly.pdbx_seq_one_letter_code
_entity_poly.pdbx_strand_id
1 'polypeptide(L)'
;VKLSVERKPESIAVLNITADDEEFERGYKQAFNKASKTIQIPGFRKGKAPKALIEKYYGREYFLREAADTIMDTLYRDALKQEDLSPVGEPEVEIVDLEPVNFIVTVPVYPTVTLGDYTTVRTEPIDATTTEEEVDEVIERLQRNQSPWVEVTEARTPAEGEQVTVDYTVFEGDEVFQAPITDAQFVIGETNLLTQLSTKLQEMTPGESSSFELLFDEDDETADPSIRGKSLRYEVTLKTLKARDLVTVDDEFAKTVAGVDTVEALRQEILTDIHRGKTENARNDVMNDIVRQISERSELDLPHAMIHEEAHHQVHRLQQELAQSGTPWDAYLKMQNKTEEDIAVDLEPQAAMRLRSSLLLRAVADAEKIEVTDEDIDAELERIIGPGSDDDTDEAKEQRERMRSIYNSDYFRNMLSGQLFDKKLTDHLIDMATEGRGHVINGFVEPEPVIEAESSEGEQEASAETGSDDAIEASGSVVSEETEAAPASSGKELGPADREGTDWVAGNGENSVPEGFPIKGNASSRIYHPAESPSYDRTVAEVYFASPEAAEAAGYRLPKSLQNAGNAAVEAAANLAAEAAEEAENAD
;
A
#
# COMPACT_ATOMS: atom_id res chain seq x y z
N VAL A 1 13.77 26.65 -37.13
CA VAL A 1 13.80 25.18 -37.01
C VAL A 1 12.94 24.57 -38.10
N LYS A 2 13.45 23.56 -38.83
CA LYS A 2 12.63 22.72 -39.67
C LYS A 2 12.29 21.47 -38.85
N LEU A 3 11.02 21.26 -38.57
CA LEU A 3 10.52 20.15 -37.78
C LEU A 3 9.58 19.29 -38.64
N SER A 4 9.76 17.97 -38.62
CA SER A 4 8.75 17.02 -39.08
C SER A 4 8.54 15.98 -38.00
N VAL A 5 7.27 15.64 -37.76
CA VAL A 5 6.85 14.68 -36.72
C VAL A 5 6.18 13.51 -37.41
N GLU A 6 6.64 12.30 -37.09
CA GLU A 6 6.00 11.06 -37.46
C GLU A 6 5.54 10.33 -36.18
N ARG A 7 4.28 9.97 -36.09
CA ARG A 7 3.74 9.19 -34.98
C ARG A 7 3.76 7.72 -35.34
N LYS A 8 4.38 6.91 -34.50
CA LYS A 8 4.43 5.45 -34.63
C LYS A 8 3.51 4.78 -33.60
N PRO A 9 3.17 3.48 -33.77
CA PRO A 9 2.53 2.69 -32.74
C PRO A 9 3.28 2.78 -31.39
N GLU A 10 2.60 2.40 -30.31
CA GLU A 10 3.10 2.50 -28.94
C GLU A 10 3.38 3.94 -28.49
N SER A 11 2.60 4.90 -29.02
CA SER A 11 2.71 6.34 -28.71
C SER A 11 4.15 6.86 -28.82
N ILE A 12 4.88 6.42 -29.82
CA ILE A 12 6.23 6.87 -30.12
C ILE A 12 6.18 8.03 -31.12
N ALA A 13 6.80 9.16 -30.77
CA ALA A 13 7.00 10.29 -31.68
C ALA A 13 8.43 10.27 -32.23
N VAL A 14 8.55 10.32 -33.55
CA VAL A 14 9.84 10.48 -34.24
C VAL A 14 9.92 11.92 -34.76
N LEU A 15 10.79 12.70 -34.15
CA LEU A 15 11.03 14.10 -34.46
C LEU A 15 12.28 14.22 -35.35
N ASN A 16 12.13 14.68 -36.58
CA ASN A 16 13.26 15.04 -37.41
C ASN A 16 13.47 16.56 -37.33
N ILE A 17 14.55 16.96 -36.71
CA ILE A 17 14.84 18.34 -36.33
C ILE A 17 16.08 18.84 -37.06
N THR A 18 15.93 19.91 -37.83
CA THR A 18 17.08 20.54 -38.51
C THR A 18 17.21 21.98 -38.02
N ALA A 19 18.39 22.35 -37.52
CA ALA A 19 18.72 23.70 -37.12
C ALA A 19 18.68 24.65 -38.33
N ASP A 20 18.16 25.86 -38.17
CA ASP A 20 18.37 26.89 -39.18
C ASP A 20 19.77 27.52 -39.09
N ASP A 21 20.15 28.32 -40.12
CA ASP A 21 21.47 28.90 -40.21
C ASP A 21 21.79 29.85 -39.02
N GLU A 22 20.77 30.57 -38.48
CA GLU A 22 20.96 31.49 -37.37
C GLU A 22 21.18 30.73 -36.04
N GLU A 23 20.44 29.67 -35.81
CA GLU A 23 20.55 28.83 -34.61
C GLU A 23 21.89 28.08 -34.63
N PHE A 24 22.25 27.54 -35.77
CA PHE A 24 23.52 26.87 -35.96
C PHE A 24 24.72 27.80 -35.69
N GLU A 25 24.77 28.98 -36.31
CA GLU A 25 25.83 29.98 -36.09
C GLU A 25 25.91 30.44 -34.64
N ARG A 26 24.77 30.65 -34.00
CA ARG A 26 24.69 31.03 -32.59
C ARG A 26 25.24 29.95 -31.67
N GLY A 27 24.81 28.70 -31.86
CA GLY A 27 25.27 27.54 -31.08
C GLY A 27 26.74 27.24 -31.32
N TYR A 28 27.20 27.26 -32.57
CA TYR A 28 28.61 27.08 -32.91
C TYR A 28 29.48 28.13 -32.23
N LYS A 29 29.07 29.40 -32.24
CA LYS A 29 29.80 30.48 -31.57
C LYS A 29 29.83 30.28 -30.05
N GLN A 30 28.75 29.82 -29.45
CA GLN A 30 28.69 29.52 -27.99
C GLN A 30 29.63 28.36 -27.64
N ALA A 31 29.52 27.23 -28.33
CA ALA A 31 30.38 26.06 -28.16
C ALA A 31 31.85 26.39 -28.35
N PHE A 32 32.17 27.09 -29.45
CA PHE A 32 33.52 27.55 -29.70
C PHE A 32 34.08 28.43 -28.57
N ASN A 33 33.27 29.38 -28.07
CA ASN A 33 33.67 30.28 -26.98
C ASN A 33 33.85 29.52 -25.66
N LYS A 34 33.02 28.50 -25.39
CA LYS A 34 33.12 27.64 -24.20
C LYS A 34 34.41 26.77 -24.29
N ALA A 35 34.58 26.04 -25.38
CA ALA A 35 35.71 25.16 -25.60
C ALA A 35 37.05 25.93 -25.68
N SER A 36 37.08 27.10 -26.34
CA SER A 36 38.30 27.91 -26.45
C SER A 36 38.89 28.37 -25.13
N LYS A 37 38.04 28.53 -24.09
CA LYS A 37 38.47 28.91 -22.72
C LYS A 37 39.22 27.79 -22.01
N THR A 38 38.91 26.54 -22.32
CA THR A 38 39.52 25.34 -21.71
C THR A 38 40.73 24.83 -22.47
N ILE A 39 40.76 25.04 -23.78
CA ILE A 39 41.79 24.58 -24.68
C ILE A 39 43.10 25.36 -24.47
N GLN A 40 44.23 24.63 -24.42
CA GLN A 40 45.55 25.21 -24.34
C GLN A 40 46.34 24.93 -25.64
N ILE A 41 46.72 26.02 -26.33
CA ILE A 41 47.53 25.93 -27.54
C ILE A 41 48.96 26.40 -27.23
N PRO A 42 50.02 25.67 -27.64
CA PRO A 42 51.38 26.09 -27.44
C PRO A 42 51.64 27.49 -28.04
N GLY A 43 52.23 28.39 -27.26
CA GLY A 43 52.51 29.76 -27.65
C GLY A 43 51.42 30.78 -27.40
N PHE A 44 50.24 30.37 -26.89
CA PHE A 44 49.11 31.26 -26.56
C PHE A 44 48.60 31.08 -25.13
N ARG A 45 48.16 32.16 -24.53
CA ARG A 45 47.42 32.11 -23.24
C ARG A 45 46.03 31.51 -23.48
N LYS A 46 45.52 30.69 -22.55
CA LYS A 46 44.17 30.09 -22.61
C LYS A 46 43.13 31.14 -23.01
N GLY A 47 42.31 30.82 -24.01
CA GLY A 47 41.24 31.68 -24.51
C GLY A 47 41.68 32.86 -25.38
N LYS A 48 42.94 32.95 -25.79
CA LYS A 48 43.50 34.06 -26.61
C LYS A 48 44.06 33.63 -27.97
N ALA A 49 43.99 32.36 -28.30
CA ALA A 49 44.41 31.86 -29.62
C ALA A 49 43.36 32.26 -30.69
N PRO A 50 43.80 32.62 -31.94
CA PRO A 50 42.89 32.89 -33.05
C PRO A 50 42.06 31.65 -33.43
N LYS A 51 40.75 31.89 -33.79
CA LYS A 51 39.78 30.83 -34.16
C LYS A 51 40.37 29.84 -35.18
N ALA A 52 40.93 30.35 -36.28
CA ALA A 52 41.51 29.51 -37.34
C ALA A 52 42.67 28.59 -36.86
N LEU A 53 43.43 28.99 -35.85
CA LEU A 53 44.50 28.19 -35.28
C LEU A 53 43.96 27.09 -34.35
N ILE A 54 42.91 27.40 -33.58
CA ILE A 54 42.24 26.47 -32.71
C ILE A 54 41.56 25.38 -33.54
N GLU A 55 40.81 25.75 -34.58
CA GLU A 55 40.15 24.81 -35.51
C GLU A 55 41.16 23.94 -36.27
N LYS A 56 42.33 24.51 -36.66
CA LYS A 56 43.38 23.73 -37.31
C LYS A 56 44.02 22.69 -36.37
N TYR A 57 44.07 22.98 -35.06
CA TYR A 57 44.78 22.12 -34.10
C TYR A 57 43.86 21.01 -33.55
N TYR A 58 42.56 21.30 -33.33
CA TYR A 58 41.60 20.35 -32.76
C TYR A 58 40.63 19.77 -33.80
N GLY A 59 40.62 20.32 -35.01
CA GLY A 59 39.68 19.97 -36.06
C GLY A 59 38.35 20.72 -35.92
N ARG A 60 37.72 21.05 -37.04
CA ARG A 60 36.39 21.70 -37.07
C ARG A 60 35.31 20.78 -36.51
N GLU A 61 35.44 19.49 -36.77
CA GLU A 61 34.46 18.46 -36.34
C GLU A 61 34.27 18.43 -34.82
N TYR A 62 35.36 18.64 -34.06
CA TYR A 62 35.25 18.72 -32.59
C TYR A 62 34.28 19.84 -32.14
N PHE A 63 34.38 21.02 -32.75
CA PHE A 63 33.52 22.14 -32.41
C PHE A 63 32.10 21.97 -32.94
N LEU A 64 31.92 21.26 -34.05
CA LEU A 64 30.62 20.90 -34.58
C LEU A 64 29.85 19.97 -33.63
N ARG A 65 30.54 18.95 -33.09
CA ARG A 65 29.96 18.05 -32.09
C ARG A 65 29.58 18.78 -30.82
N GLU A 66 30.47 19.59 -30.24
CA GLU A 66 30.19 20.40 -29.06
C GLU A 66 29.04 21.41 -29.32
N ALA A 67 28.95 21.94 -30.54
CA ALA A 67 27.84 22.80 -30.95
C ALA A 67 26.55 22.01 -31.07
N ALA A 68 26.58 20.82 -31.66
CA ALA A 68 25.43 19.93 -31.80
C ALA A 68 24.83 19.62 -30.45
N ASP A 69 25.62 19.18 -29.46
CA ASP A 69 25.14 18.87 -28.11
C ASP A 69 24.40 20.05 -27.47
N THR A 70 24.93 21.29 -27.63
CA THR A 70 24.32 22.49 -27.08
C THR A 70 23.02 22.88 -27.79
N ILE A 71 22.98 22.70 -29.13
CA ILE A 71 21.83 23.08 -29.98
C ILE A 71 20.70 22.05 -29.84
N MET A 72 21.05 20.75 -29.86
CA MET A 72 20.06 19.67 -29.85
C MET A 72 19.14 19.76 -28.64
N ASP A 73 19.66 19.97 -27.42
CA ASP A 73 18.84 20.10 -26.20
C ASP A 73 17.82 21.24 -26.30
N THR A 74 18.24 22.39 -26.85
CA THR A 74 17.36 23.56 -27.02
C THR A 74 16.28 23.29 -28.05
N LEU A 75 16.68 22.77 -29.24
CA LEU A 75 15.75 22.50 -30.34
C LEU A 75 14.77 21.38 -30.00
N TYR A 76 15.20 20.37 -29.28
CA TYR A 76 14.32 19.29 -28.80
C TYR A 76 13.23 19.84 -27.88
N ARG A 77 13.59 20.67 -26.88
CA ARG A 77 12.61 21.29 -25.99
C ARG A 77 11.62 22.22 -26.73
N ASP A 78 12.12 22.95 -27.71
CA ASP A 78 11.26 23.82 -28.51
C ASP A 78 10.34 23.01 -29.44
N ALA A 79 10.84 21.89 -30.00
CA ALA A 79 10.02 20.97 -30.79
C ALA A 79 8.90 20.31 -29.97
N LEU A 80 9.20 19.88 -28.75
CA LEU A 80 8.18 19.32 -27.84
C LEU A 80 7.07 20.33 -27.53
N LYS A 81 7.44 21.59 -27.26
CA LYS A 81 6.46 22.66 -26.99
C LYS A 81 5.62 23.01 -28.23
N GLN A 82 6.25 23.05 -29.42
CA GLN A 82 5.57 23.38 -30.65
C GLN A 82 4.50 22.34 -31.02
N GLU A 83 4.77 21.06 -30.76
CA GLU A 83 3.90 19.93 -31.09
C GLU A 83 3.03 19.47 -29.90
N ASP A 84 3.11 20.19 -28.78
CA ASP A 84 2.41 19.86 -27.52
C ASP A 84 2.61 18.41 -27.09
N LEU A 85 3.86 17.95 -27.13
CA LEU A 85 4.25 16.58 -26.80
C LEU A 85 4.80 16.52 -25.37
N SER A 86 4.28 15.58 -24.59
CA SER A 86 4.76 15.28 -23.23
C SER A 86 5.54 13.98 -23.25
N PRO A 87 6.88 14.02 -23.15
CA PRO A 87 7.69 12.81 -23.13
C PRO A 87 7.47 12.02 -21.83
N VAL A 88 7.44 10.68 -21.94
CA VAL A 88 7.25 9.74 -20.81
C VAL A 88 8.40 8.76 -20.66
N GLY A 89 9.50 8.98 -21.38
CA GLY A 89 10.70 8.16 -21.28
C GLY A 89 11.90 8.89 -21.85
N GLU A 90 13.07 8.25 -21.78
CA GLU A 90 14.30 8.80 -22.31
C GLU A 90 14.26 8.87 -23.85
N PRO A 91 14.66 10.00 -24.45
CA PRO A 91 14.72 10.13 -25.90
C PRO A 91 15.94 9.40 -26.48
N GLU A 92 15.73 8.67 -27.56
CA GLU A 92 16.79 8.11 -28.39
C GLU A 92 17.18 9.12 -29.46
N VAL A 93 18.44 9.56 -29.52
CA VAL A 93 18.90 10.62 -30.42
C VAL A 93 19.90 10.08 -31.44
N GLU A 94 19.57 10.21 -32.72
CA GLU A 94 20.44 9.88 -33.84
C GLU A 94 20.86 11.14 -34.58
N ILE A 95 22.17 11.43 -34.64
CA ILE A 95 22.71 12.56 -35.36
C ILE A 95 22.87 12.17 -36.82
N VAL A 96 22.15 12.85 -37.72
CA VAL A 96 22.22 12.60 -39.17
C VAL A 96 23.30 13.44 -39.83
N ASP A 97 23.38 14.74 -39.49
CA ASP A 97 24.37 15.68 -40.02
C ASP A 97 24.75 16.72 -38.94
N LEU A 98 25.96 17.22 -39.04
CA LEU A 98 26.50 18.25 -38.13
C LEU A 98 26.56 19.65 -38.74
N GLU A 99 26.29 19.79 -40.06
CA GLU A 99 26.38 21.09 -40.74
C GLU A 99 25.39 21.17 -41.95
N PRO A 100 24.17 21.69 -41.79
CA PRO A 100 23.56 22.12 -40.50
C PRO A 100 23.26 20.94 -39.58
N VAL A 101 23.17 21.20 -38.28
CA VAL A 101 22.81 20.15 -37.31
C VAL A 101 21.45 19.60 -37.65
N ASN A 102 21.40 18.33 -37.99
CA ASN A 102 20.20 17.56 -38.27
C ASN A 102 20.23 16.29 -37.45
N PHE A 103 19.19 16.04 -36.69
CA PHE A 103 19.08 14.87 -35.83
C PHE A 103 17.65 14.36 -35.77
N ILE A 104 17.53 13.08 -35.50
CA ILE A 104 16.26 12.39 -35.30
C ILE A 104 16.18 12.04 -33.84
N VAL A 105 15.05 12.39 -33.22
CA VAL A 105 14.74 12.00 -31.84
C VAL A 105 13.54 11.07 -31.85
N THR A 106 13.75 9.85 -31.36
CA THR A 106 12.67 8.90 -31.11
C THR A 106 12.34 8.95 -29.61
N VAL A 107 11.12 9.33 -29.27
CA VAL A 107 10.72 9.52 -27.88
C VAL A 107 9.33 8.96 -27.62
N PRO A 108 9.14 8.16 -26.56
CA PRO A 108 7.80 7.77 -26.11
C PRO A 108 7.11 9.00 -25.51
N VAL A 109 5.88 9.25 -25.93
CA VAL A 109 5.07 10.39 -25.48
C VAL A 109 3.82 9.92 -24.77
N TYR A 110 3.24 10.80 -23.95
CA TYR A 110 1.99 10.51 -23.25
C TYR A 110 0.90 10.11 -24.28
N PRO A 111 0.21 8.98 -24.05
CA PRO A 111 -0.71 8.44 -25.02
C PRO A 111 -1.97 9.29 -25.15
N THR A 112 -2.49 9.39 -26.37
CA THR A 112 -3.78 10.02 -26.63
C THR A 112 -4.89 8.98 -26.47
N VAL A 113 -5.85 9.25 -25.61
CA VAL A 113 -7.02 8.39 -25.42
C VAL A 113 -8.13 8.81 -26.39
N THR A 114 -8.58 7.87 -27.21
CA THR A 114 -9.78 8.05 -28.05
C THR A 114 -10.90 7.22 -27.44
N LEU A 115 -11.79 7.90 -26.68
CA LEU A 115 -12.95 7.24 -26.09
C LEU A 115 -13.93 6.80 -27.18
N GLY A 116 -14.34 5.53 -27.10
CA GLY A 116 -15.49 5.04 -27.86
C GLY A 116 -16.82 5.53 -27.25
N ASP A 117 -17.92 4.94 -27.69
CA ASP A 117 -19.24 5.25 -27.11
C ASP A 117 -19.40 4.57 -25.75
N TYR A 118 -18.85 5.19 -24.70
CA TYR A 118 -18.93 4.73 -23.31
C TYR A 118 -20.32 4.96 -22.70
N THR A 119 -21.12 5.89 -23.24
CA THR A 119 -22.46 6.20 -22.71
C THR A 119 -23.46 5.06 -22.91
N THR A 120 -23.14 4.12 -23.80
CA THR A 120 -23.94 2.91 -24.05
C THR A 120 -23.49 1.69 -23.28
N VAL A 121 -22.50 1.83 -22.40
CA VAL A 121 -22.10 0.76 -21.48
C VAL A 121 -23.26 0.44 -20.54
N ARG A 122 -23.57 -0.85 -20.39
CA ARG A 122 -24.63 -1.32 -19.48
C ARG A 122 -24.15 -2.53 -18.71
N THR A 123 -24.47 -2.52 -17.43
CA THR A 123 -24.21 -3.64 -16.52
C THR A 123 -25.38 -3.82 -15.56
N GLU A 124 -25.61 -5.03 -15.10
CA GLU A 124 -26.61 -5.28 -14.07
C GLU A 124 -26.01 -5.01 -12.69
N PRO A 125 -26.73 -4.28 -11.83
CA PRO A 125 -26.28 -4.07 -10.47
C PRO A 125 -26.29 -5.38 -9.68
N ILE A 126 -25.25 -5.63 -8.90
CA ILE A 126 -25.15 -6.81 -8.03
C ILE A 126 -25.77 -6.46 -6.68
N ASP A 127 -26.73 -7.29 -6.24
CA ASP A 127 -27.37 -7.09 -4.94
C ASP A 127 -26.43 -7.46 -3.79
N ALA A 128 -26.15 -6.50 -2.93
CA ALA A 128 -25.30 -6.64 -1.74
C ALA A 128 -26.08 -6.86 -0.43
N THR A 129 -27.38 -7.20 -0.52
CA THR A 129 -28.20 -7.46 0.67
C THR A 129 -27.58 -8.55 1.54
N THR A 130 -27.47 -8.29 2.84
CA THR A 130 -26.98 -9.24 3.83
C THR A 130 -28.16 -9.92 4.50
N THR A 131 -28.09 -11.25 4.62
CA THR A 131 -29.14 -12.04 5.27
C THR A 131 -28.80 -12.31 6.72
N GLU A 132 -29.82 -12.59 7.55
CA GLU A 132 -29.60 -12.99 8.95
C GLU A 132 -28.87 -14.35 9.05
N GLU A 133 -29.05 -15.22 8.07
CA GLU A 133 -28.37 -16.51 7.99
C GLU A 133 -26.85 -16.35 7.89
N GLU A 134 -26.38 -15.39 7.10
CA GLU A 134 -24.93 -15.08 6.99
C GLU A 134 -24.37 -14.53 8.30
N VAL A 135 -25.15 -13.74 9.04
CA VAL A 135 -24.76 -13.26 10.36
C VAL A 135 -24.65 -14.43 11.34
N ASP A 136 -25.63 -15.34 11.31
CA ASP A 136 -25.61 -16.54 12.15
C ASP A 136 -24.42 -17.44 11.85
N GLU A 137 -24.07 -17.65 10.59
CA GLU A 137 -22.87 -18.42 10.18
C GLU A 137 -21.58 -17.81 10.73
N VAL A 138 -21.46 -16.48 10.74
CA VAL A 138 -20.29 -15.80 11.32
C VAL A 138 -20.25 -16.00 12.84
N ILE A 139 -21.39 -15.86 13.52
CA ILE A 139 -21.49 -16.08 14.98
C ILE A 139 -21.14 -17.52 15.34
N GLU A 140 -21.65 -18.50 14.60
CA GLU A 140 -21.30 -19.90 14.81
C GLU A 140 -19.79 -20.17 14.60
N ARG A 141 -19.19 -19.53 13.59
CA ARG A 141 -17.74 -19.63 13.36
C ARG A 141 -16.94 -19.02 14.52
N LEU A 142 -17.37 -17.84 15.02
CA LEU A 142 -16.76 -17.19 16.18
C LEU A 142 -16.93 -18.05 17.44
N GLN A 143 -18.13 -18.63 17.65
CA GLN A 143 -18.42 -19.55 18.74
C GLN A 143 -17.50 -20.78 18.69
N ARG A 144 -17.39 -21.42 17.52
CA ARG A 144 -16.46 -22.54 17.32
C ARG A 144 -15.01 -22.17 17.63
N ASN A 145 -14.56 -21.00 17.18
CA ASN A 145 -13.18 -20.55 17.41
C ASN A 145 -12.87 -20.28 18.87
N GLN A 146 -13.84 -19.80 19.63
CA GLN A 146 -13.70 -19.49 21.05
C GLN A 146 -13.89 -20.73 21.95
N SER A 147 -14.47 -21.80 21.40
CA SER A 147 -14.79 -23.02 22.14
C SER A 147 -13.57 -23.93 22.30
N PRO A 148 -13.24 -24.38 23.53
CA PRO A 148 -12.11 -25.25 23.78
C PRO A 148 -12.36 -26.66 23.23
N TRP A 149 -11.28 -27.34 22.87
CA TRP A 149 -11.31 -28.74 22.48
C TRP A 149 -11.34 -29.66 23.72
N VAL A 150 -12.35 -30.50 23.82
CA VAL A 150 -12.51 -31.48 24.90
C VAL A 150 -12.44 -32.90 24.32
N GLU A 151 -11.69 -33.75 24.98
CA GLU A 151 -11.53 -35.15 24.56
C GLU A 151 -12.83 -35.95 24.73
N VAL A 152 -13.25 -36.59 23.65
CA VAL A 152 -14.43 -37.47 23.65
C VAL A 152 -14.02 -38.84 24.16
N THR A 153 -14.50 -39.23 25.37
CA THR A 153 -14.17 -40.50 26.00
C THR A 153 -15.03 -41.65 25.50
N GLU A 154 -16.14 -41.36 24.83
CA GLU A 154 -17.01 -42.37 24.24
C GLU A 154 -16.44 -42.87 22.91
N ALA A 155 -16.43 -44.20 22.74
CA ALA A 155 -16.00 -44.82 21.49
C ALA A 155 -17.09 -44.62 20.41
N ARG A 156 -16.99 -43.52 19.66
CA ARG A 156 -17.86 -43.23 18.51
C ARG A 156 -17.03 -42.74 17.33
N THR A 157 -17.63 -42.74 16.17
CA THR A 157 -17.02 -42.16 14.97
C THR A 157 -16.99 -40.63 15.03
N PRO A 158 -15.97 -39.98 14.41
CA PRO A 158 -15.88 -38.53 14.31
C PRO A 158 -17.01 -37.92 13.47
N ALA A 159 -17.55 -36.81 13.93
CA ALA A 159 -18.48 -35.98 13.19
C ALA A 159 -17.73 -34.84 12.46
N GLU A 160 -18.41 -34.18 11.54
CA GLU A 160 -17.89 -32.98 10.86
C GLU A 160 -17.64 -31.85 11.88
N GLY A 161 -16.50 -31.15 11.73
CA GLY A 161 -16.05 -30.11 12.65
C GLY A 161 -15.35 -30.62 13.92
N GLU A 162 -15.19 -31.92 14.10
CA GLU A 162 -14.43 -32.51 15.24
C GLU A 162 -12.97 -32.71 14.91
N GLN A 163 -12.11 -32.58 15.91
CA GLN A 163 -10.65 -32.76 15.76
C GLN A 163 -10.25 -34.17 16.06
N VAL A 164 -9.53 -34.78 15.13
CA VAL A 164 -8.92 -36.11 15.27
C VAL A 164 -7.42 -35.98 15.36
N THR A 165 -6.82 -36.82 16.23
CA THR A 165 -5.37 -37.04 16.26
C THR A 165 -5.07 -38.41 15.67
N VAL A 166 -4.25 -38.42 14.63
CA VAL A 166 -3.94 -39.66 13.88
C VAL A 166 -2.45 -39.87 13.71
N ASP A 167 -2.04 -41.12 13.67
CA ASP A 167 -0.76 -41.53 13.10
C ASP A 167 -1.02 -42.06 11.70
N TYR A 168 -0.24 -41.66 10.71
CA TYR A 168 -0.40 -42.20 9.38
C TYR A 168 0.91 -42.36 8.62
N THR A 169 0.92 -43.30 7.68
CA THR A 169 2.01 -43.53 6.74
C THR A 169 1.42 -43.70 5.36
N VAL A 170 2.06 -43.12 4.34
CA VAL A 170 1.59 -43.18 2.96
C VAL A 170 2.56 -44.04 2.13
N PHE A 171 2.01 -44.94 1.34
CA PHE A 171 2.76 -45.86 0.48
C PHE A 171 2.32 -45.68 -0.99
N GLU A 172 3.28 -45.79 -1.91
CA GLU A 172 3.05 -45.97 -3.32
C GLU A 172 3.42 -47.42 -3.68
N GLY A 173 2.41 -48.25 -3.84
CA GLY A 173 2.63 -49.71 -3.91
C GLY A 173 3.20 -50.28 -2.59
N ASP A 174 4.43 -50.81 -2.62
CA ASP A 174 5.15 -51.33 -1.44
C ASP A 174 6.22 -50.33 -0.91
N GLU A 175 6.46 -49.22 -1.57
CA GLU A 175 7.44 -48.22 -1.15
C GLU A 175 6.80 -47.12 -0.29
N VAL A 176 7.54 -46.62 0.71
CA VAL A 176 7.10 -45.53 1.56
C VAL A 176 7.17 -44.23 0.75
N PHE A 177 6.02 -43.67 0.41
CA PHE A 177 5.90 -42.35 -0.28
C PHE A 177 6.12 -41.20 0.69
N GLN A 178 5.50 -41.27 1.87
CA GLN A 178 5.67 -40.30 2.94
C GLN A 178 6.04 -41.02 4.24
N ALA A 179 7.09 -40.52 4.90
CA ALA A 179 7.54 -41.04 6.18
C ALA A 179 6.41 -41.02 7.22
N PRO A 180 6.43 -41.96 8.21
CA PRO A 180 5.42 -42.00 9.26
C PRO A 180 5.31 -40.65 9.97
N ILE A 181 4.10 -40.12 10.04
CA ILE A 181 3.75 -38.91 10.79
C ILE A 181 2.94 -39.37 12.01
N THR A 182 3.36 -38.91 13.18
CA THR A 182 2.71 -39.22 14.45
C THR A 182 2.05 -37.98 15.03
N ASP A 183 0.92 -38.17 15.71
CA ASP A 183 0.16 -37.13 16.40
C ASP A 183 -0.30 -35.97 15.47
N ALA A 184 -0.55 -36.26 14.20
CA ALA A 184 -1.12 -35.30 13.28
C ALA A 184 -2.55 -34.96 13.71
N GLN A 185 -2.86 -33.68 13.74
CA GLN A 185 -4.18 -33.16 14.12
C GLN A 185 -4.90 -32.62 12.89
N PHE A 186 -6.10 -33.10 12.66
CA PHE A 186 -6.98 -32.66 11.58
C PHE A 186 -8.37 -32.39 12.11
N VAL A 187 -9.04 -31.43 11.50
CA VAL A 187 -10.47 -31.20 11.73
C VAL A 187 -11.24 -31.80 10.55
N ILE A 188 -12.21 -32.64 10.88
CA ILE A 188 -13.01 -33.34 9.87
C ILE A 188 -13.85 -32.31 9.08
N GLY A 189 -13.73 -32.33 7.76
CA GLY A 189 -14.44 -31.40 6.85
C GLY A 189 -13.72 -30.10 6.53
N GLU A 190 -12.55 -29.80 7.16
CA GLU A 190 -11.74 -28.65 6.78
C GLU A 190 -10.92 -28.90 5.51
N THR A 191 -10.63 -27.79 4.80
CA THR A 191 -9.90 -27.81 3.50
C THR A 191 -8.47 -28.31 3.59
N ASN A 192 -7.88 -28.33 4.78
CA ASN A 192 -6.53 -28.87 5.02
C ASN A 192 -6.48 -30.41 5.07
N LEU A 193 -7.63 -31.06 5.06
CA LEU A 193 -7.77 -32.50 5.04
C LEU A 193 -8.42 -32.95 3.73
N LEU A 194 -7.76 -33.90 3.04
CA LEU A 194 -8.31 -34.50 1.81
C LEU A 194 -9.71 -35.06 2.07
N THR A 195 -10.68 -34.65 1.25
CA THR A 195 -12.09 -35.08 1.40
C THR A 195 -12.26 -36.60 1.50
N GLN A 196 -11.51 -37.34 0.69
CA GLN A 196 -11.52 -38.80 0.70
C GLN A 196 -10.97 -39.37 2.02
N LEU A 197 -9.91 -38.76 2.58
CA LEU A 197 -9.35 -39.12 3.87
C LEU A 197 -10.31 -38.78 5.01
N SER A 198 -10.94 -37.60 4.96
CA SER A 198 -11.96 -37.14 5.89
C SER A 198 -13.11 -38.15 5.98
N THR A 199 -13.63 -38.60 4.83
CA THR A 199 -14.71 -39.61 4.77
C THR A 199 -14.29 -40.94 5.41
N LYS A 200 -13.04 -41.36 5.19
CA LYS A 200 -12.54 -42.59 5.79
C LYS A 200 -12.34 -42.50 7.30
N LEU A 201 -11.89 -41.33 7.78
CA LEU A 201 -11.74 -41.09 9.21
C LEU A 201 -13.10 -41.04 9.93
N GLN A 202 -14.17 -40.59 9.27
CA GLN A 202 -15.53 -40.63 9.81
C GLN A 202 -16.11 -42.04 9.99
N GLU A 203 -15.51 -43.05 9.35
CA GLU A 203 -15.88 -44.48 9.50
C GLU A 203 -15.14 -45.16 10.65
N MET A 204 -14.07 -44.56 11.23
CA MET A 204 -13.17 -45.12 12.22
C MET A 204 -13.54 -44.70 13.64
N THR A 205 -13.17 -45.53 14.61
CA THR A 205 -13.30 -45.25 16.05
C THR A 205 -11.93 -45.01 16.70
N PRO A 206 -11.84 -44.19 17.79
CA PRO A 206 -10.60 -44.02 18.53
C PRO A 206 -9.96 -45.33 18.95
N GLY A 207 -8.66 -45.51 18.66
CA GLY A 207 -7.91 -46.72 18.87
C GLY A 207 -7.90 -47.71 17.69
N GLU A 208 -8.65 -47.42 16.62
CA GLU A 208 -8.73 -48.25 15.44
C GLU A 208 -7.61 -47.93 14.44
N SER A 209 -7.07 -48.94 13.78
CA SER A 209 -6.13 -48.81 12.67
C SER A 209 -6.78 -49.34 11.40
N SER A 210 -6.69 -48.62 10.32
CA SER A 210 -7.25 -49.00 9.02
C SER A 210 -6.25 -48.72 7.90
N SER A 211 -6.34 -49.54 6.85
CA SER A 211 -5.56 -49.32 5.63
C SER A 211 -6.51 -49.27 4.44
N PHE A 212 -6.38 -48.20 3.66
CA PHE A 212 -7.22 -47.95 2.48
C PHE A 212 -6.43 -47.28 1.37
N GLU A 213 -6.85 -47.50 0.15
CA GLU A 213 -6.30 -46.87 -1.05
C GLU A 213 -7.10 -45.65 -1.43
N LEU A 214 -6.40 -44.54 -1.70
CA LEU A 214 -6.97 -43.33 -2.27
C LEU A 214 -6.42 -43.15 -3.68
N LEU A 215 -7.32 -42.95 -4.63
CA LEU A 215 -6.99 -42.67 -6.03
C LEU A 215 -7.11 -41.17 -6.30
N PHE A 216 -6.09 -40.58 -6.84
CA PHE A 216 -6.06 -39.19 -7.24
C PHE A 216 -6.11 -39.09 -8.74
N ASP A 217 -7.07 -38.34 -9.26
CA ASP A 217 -7.19 -38.14 -10.70
C ASP A 217 -6.05 -37.26 -11.24
N GLU A 218 -5.62 -37.52 -12.46
CA GLU A 218 -4.53 -36.75 -13.11
C GLU A 218 -4.93 -35.31 -13.40
N ASP A 219 -6.24 -35.08 -13.58
CA ASP A 219 -6.85 -33.77 -13.88
C ASP A 219 -7.32 -33.01 -12.60
N ASP A 220 -7.08 -33.55 -11.40
CA ASP A 220 -7.48 -32.88 -10.15
C ASP A 220 -6.55 -31.71 -9.85
N GLU A 221 -6.96 -30.50 -10.22
CA GLU A 221 -6.21 -29.26 -9.98
C GLU A 221 -6.10 -28.92 -8.48
N THR A 222 -6.96 -29.49 -7.63
CA THR A 222 -6.96 -29.24 -6.17
C THR A 222 -5.95 -30.11 -5.44
N ALA A 223 -5.52 -31.25 -6.03
CA ALA A 223 -4.52 -32.13 -5.45
C ALA A 223 -3.09 -31.60 -5.70
N ASP A 224 -2.20 -31.84 -4.72
CA ASP A 224 -0.78 -31.53 -4.88
C ASP A 224 -0.21 -32.21 -6.13
N PRO A 225 0.58 -31.51 -6.95
CA PRO A 225 1.17 -32.08 -8.17
C PRO A 225 1.94 -33.38 -7.96
N SER A 226 2.49 -33.62 -6.76
CA SER A 226 3.25 -34.84 -6.43
C SER A 226 2.40 -36.11 -6.27
N ILE A 227 1.08 -35.95 -6.06
CA ILE A 227 0.15 -37.09 -5.83
C ILE A 227 -0.86 -37.28 -6.96
N ARG A 228 -0.96 -36.37 -7.92
CA ARG A 228 -1.86 -36.45 -9.08
C ARG A 228 -1.58 -37.74 -9.89
N GLY A 229 -2.65 -38.39 -10.32
CA GLY A 229 -2.57 -39.62 -11.11
C GLY A 229 -2.09 -40.87 -10.36
N LYS A 230 -1.87 -40.76 -9.03
CA LYS A 230 -1.34 -41.86 -8.22
C LYS A 230 -2.43 -42.54 -7.40
N SER A 231 -2.22 -43.85 -7.18
CA SER A 231 -2.95 -44.63 -6.17
C SER A 231 -2.05 -44.76 -4.94
N LEU A 232 -2.45 -44.10 -3.85
CA LEU A 232 -1.69 -44.09 -2.60
C LEU A 232 -2.42 -44.86 -1.52
N ARG A 233 -1.69 -45.78 -0.85
CA ARG A 233 -2.20 -46.56 0.27
C ARG A 233 -1.86 -45.81 1.57
N TYR A 234 -2.91 -45.48 2.31
CA TYR A 234 -2.82 -44.85 3.63
C TYR A 234 -2.99 -45.93 4.71
N GLU A 235 -2.02 -46.00 5.62
CA GLU A 235 -2.15 -46.76 6.87
C GLU A 235 -2.34 -45.74 7.98
N VAL A 236 -3.53 -45.69 8.56
CA VAL A 236 -3.95 -44.65 9.52
C VAL A 236 -4.38 -45.29 10.82
N THR A 237 -3.93 -44.74 11.93
CA THR A 237 -4.41 -45.09 13.28
C THR A 237 -5.04 -43.86 13.92
N LEU A 238 -6.33 -43.93 14.22
CA LEU A 238 -7.05 -42.85 14.93
C LEU A 238 -6.77 -42.98 16.43
N LYS A 239 -6.05 -42.01 17.01
CA LYS A 239 -5.66 -42.04 18.43
C LYS A 239 -6.73 -41.46 19.34
N THR A 240 -7.07 -40.18 19.10
CA THR A 240 -8.02 -39.45 19.94
C THR A 240 -9.00 -38.67 19.10
N LEU A 241 -10.18 -38.50 19.66
CA LEU A 241 -11.25 -37.68 19.14
C LEU A 241 -11.51 -36.52 20.12
N LYS A 242 -11.57 -35.31 19.63
CA LYS A 242 -11.95 -34.13 20.42
C LYS A 242 -13.13 -33.44 19.77
N ALA A 243 -14.08 -33.05 20.57
CA ALA A 243 -15.20 -32.18 20.18
C ALA A 243 -15.01 -30.79 20.79
N ARG A 244 -15.59 -29.78 20.18
CA ARG A 244 -15.62 -28.44 20.78
C ARG A 244 -16.72 -28.42 21.85
N ASP A 245 -16.37 -27.95 23.05
CA ASP A 245 -17.35 -27.61 24.08
C ASP A 245 -17.86 -26.20 23.79
N LEU A 246 -18.98 -26.13 23.06
CA LEU A 246 -19.50 -24.87 22.54
C LEU A 246 -19.86 -23.92 23.69
N VAL A 247 -19.18 -22.77 23.73
CA VAL A 247 -19.51 -21.69 24.67
C VAL A 247 -20.90 -21.12 24.35
N THR A 248 -21.62 -20.66 25.37
CA THR A 248 -22.92 -19.99 25.16
C THR A 248 -22.71 -18.64 24.49
N VAL A 249 -23.58 -18.34 23.51
CA VAL A 249 -23.59 -17.03 22.86
C VAL A 249 -24.42 -16.09 23.74
N ASP A 250 -23.75 -15.37 24.62
CA ASP A 250 -24.33 -14.41 25.56
C ASP A 250 -23.52 -13.10 25.54
N ASP A 251 -23.88 -12.15 26.38
CA ASP A 251 -23.25 -10.82 26.43
C ASP A 251 -21.78 -10.89 26.87
N GLU A 252 -21.39 -11.93 27.64
CA GLU A 252 -19.99 -12.14 28.02
C GLU A 252 -19.17 -12.64 26.81
N PHE A 253 -19.77 -13.50 25.98
CA PHE A 253 -19.21 -13.90 24.69
C PHE A 253 -19.01 -12.68 23.76
N ALA A 254 -20.02 -11.81 23.62
CA ALA A 254 -19.94 -10.61 22.81
C ALA A 254 -18.80 -9.67 23.26
N LYS A 255 -18.60 -9.49 24.56
CA LYS A 255 -17.48 -8.73 25.13
C LYS A 255 -16.12 -9.36 24.82
N THR A 256 -16.04 -10.68 24.90
CA THR A 256 -14.78 -11.39 24.70
C THR A 256 -14.33 -11.37 23.25
N VAL A 257 -15.28 -11.49 22.31
CA VAL A 257 -14.99 -11.65 20.87
C VAL A 257 -14.83 -10.31 20.16
N ALA A 258 -15.67 -9.34 20.45
CA ALA A 258 -15.73 -8.06 19.74
C ALA A 258 -15.61 -6.82 20.66
N GLY A 259 -15.62 -7.00 22.01
CA GLY A 259 -15.56 -5.89 22.94
C GLY A 259 -16.87 -5.11 23.07
N VAL A 260 -17.98 -5.62 22.53
CA VAL A 260 -19.31 -5.01 22.60
C VAL A 260 -20.11 -5.53 23.78
N ASP A 261 -21.03 -4.71 24.29
CA ASP A 261 -21.72 -5.01 25.55
C ASP A 261 -22.83 -6.07 25.45
N THR A 262 -23.39 -6.30 24.25
CA THR A 262 -24.53 -7.21 24.07
C THR A 262 -24.40 -8.04 22.80
N VAL A 263 -25.06 -9.21 22.78
CA VAL A 263 -25.16 -10.07 21.57
C VAL A 263 -25.84 -9.32 20.42
N GLU A 264 -26.84 -8.48 20.72
CA GLU A 264 -27.52 -7.70 19.69
C GLU A 264 -26.57 -6.69 19.03
N ALA A 265 -25.69 -6.01 19.81
CA ALA A 265 -24.65 -5.13 19.27
C ALA A 265 -23.65 -5.90 18.43
N LEU A 266 -23.25 -7.11 18.83
CA LEU A 266 -22.39 -8.00 18.05
C LEU A 266 -23.04 -8.34 16.71
N ARG A 267 -24.32 -8.71 16.70
CA ARG A 267 -25.05 -9.01 15.46
C ARG A 267 -25.10 -7.82 14.51
N GLN A 268 -25.35 -6.63 15.02
CA GLN A 268 -25.37 -5.40 14.23
C GLN A 268 -23.99 -5.06 13.65
N GLU A 269 -22.93 -5.23 14.42
CA GLU A 269 -21.56 -5.03 13.94
C GLU A 269 -21.21 -6.01 12.82
N ILE A 270 -21.48 -7.31 13.02
CA ILE A 270 -21.24 -8.36 12.00
C ILE A 270 -22.07 -8.06 10.73
N LEU A 271 -23.36 -7.71 10.89
CA LEU A 271 -24.21 -7.35 9.76
C LEU A 271 -23.64 -6.18 8.98
N THR A 272 -23.20 -5.14 9.67
CA THR A 272 -22.59 -3.95 9.06
C THR A 272 -21.29 -4.30 8.33
N ASP A 273 -20.46 -5.16 8.91
CA ASP A 273 -19.19 -5.59 8.31
C ASP A 273 -19.40 -6.46 7.07
N ILE A 274 -20.29 -7.46 7.13
CA ILE A 274 -20.63 -8.29 5.96
C ILE A 274 -21.20 -7.41 4.86
N HIS A 275 -22.14 -6.52 5.20
CA HIS A 275 -22.78 -5.63 4.25
C HIS A 275 -21.75 -4.71 3.56
N ARG A 276 -20.85 -4.11 4.35
CA ARG A 276 -19.76 -3.27 3.81
C ARG A 276 -18.90 -4.06 2.83
N GLY A 277 -18.43 -5.26 3.22
CA GLY A 277 -17.61 -6.12 2.36
C GLY A 277 -18.33 -6.53 1.08
N LYS A 278 -19.62 -6.92 1.17
CA LYS A 278 -20.42 -7.25 -0.02
C LYS A 278 -20.63 -6.05 -0.94
N THR A 279 -20.92 -4.88 -0.37
CA THR A 279 -21.11 -3.64 -1.13
C THR A 279 -19.82 -3.25 -1.87
N GLU A 280 -18.67 -3.31 -1.18
CA GLU A 280 -17.38 -3.02 -1.81
C GLU A 280 -17.04 -4.01 -2.93
N ASN A 281 -17.24 -5.30 -2.71
CA ASN A 281 -17.03 -6.33 -3.73
C ASN A 281 -17.96 -6.13 -4.93
N ALA A 282 -19.26 -5.94 -4.69
CA ALA A 282 -20.24 -5.70 -5.74
C ALA A 282 -19.93 -4.43 -6.55
N ARG A 283 -19.50 -3.35 -5.90
CA ARG A 283 -19.06 -2.12 -6.57
C ARG A 283 -17.82 -2.35 -7.42
N ASN A 284 -16.85 -3.08 -6.90
CA ASN A 284 -15.62 -3.41 -7.63
C ASN A 284 -15.92 -4.29 -8.85
N ASP A 285 -16.78 -5.30 -8.74
CA ASP A 285 -17.15 -6.18 -9.84
C ASP A 285 -17.90 -5.43 -10.92
N VAL A 286 -18.85 -4.57 -10.55
CA VAL A 286 -19.59 -3.71 -11.49
C VAL A 286 -18.63 -2.72 -12.17
N MET A 287 -17.71 -2.09 -11.42
CA MET A 287 -16.71 -1.19 -12.00
C MET A 287 -15.74 -1.91 -12.95
N ASN A 288 -15.29 -3.11 -12.59
CA ASN A 288 -14.43 -3.92 -13.45
C ASN A 288 -15.12 -4.25 -14.78
N ASP A 289 -16.42 -4.59 -14.75
CA ASP A 289 -17.19 -4.83 -15.98
C ASP A 289 -17.36 -3.54 -16.81
N ILE A 290 -17.64 -2.40 -16.17
CA ILE A 290 -17.74 -1.10 -16.83
C ILE A 290 -16.40 -0.75 -17.51
N VAL A 291 -15.29 -0.83 -16.79
CA VAL A 291 -13.95 -0.50 -17.31
C VAL A 291 -13.57 -1.43 -18.45
N ARG A 292 -13.89 -2.72 -18.34
CA ARG A 292 -13.67 -3.69 -19.42
C ARG A 292 -14.44 -3.28 -20.68
N GLN A 293 -15.74 -2.97 -20.57
CA GLN A 293 -16.55 -2.55 -21.69
C GLN A 293 -16.09 -1.23 -22.32
N ILE A 294 -15.67 -0.24 -21.52
CA ILE A 294 -15.08 1.01 -22.00
C ILE A 294 -13.77 0.72 -22.74
N SER A 295 -12.92 -0.14 -22.18
CA SER A 295 -11.64 -0.52 -22.78
C SER A 295 -11.79 -1.20 -24.15
N GLU A 296 -12.78 -2.08 -24.31
CA GLU A 296 -13.07 -2.77 -25.56
C GLU A 296 -13.54 -1.82 -26.68
N ARG A 297 -14.16 -0.70 -26.32
CA ARG A 297 -14.72 0.29 -27.27
C ARG A 297 -13.78 1.44 -27.56
N SER A 298 -12.73 1.64 -26.75
CA SER A 298 -11.83 2.78 -26.80
C SER A 298 -10.48 2.38 -27.40
N GLU A 299 -9.87 3.33 -28.12
CA GLU A 299 -8.52 3.15 -28.66
C GLU A 299 -7.51 3.88 -27.77
N LEU A 300 -6.52 3.13 -27.32
CA LEU A 300 -5.43 3.60 -26.50
C LEU A 300 -4.18 2.78 -26.80
N ASP A 301 -3.13 3.46 -27.22
CA ASP A 301 -1.84 2.87 -27.55
C ASP A 301 -0.81 3.27 -26.48
N LEU A 302 -0.48 2.32 -25.59
CA LEU A 302 0.38 2.57 -24.44
C LEU A 302 1.86 2.45 -24.83
N PRO A 303 2.71 3.44 -24.50
CA PRO A 303 4.16 3.30 -24.69
C PRO A 303 4.73 2.32 -23.69
N HIS A 304 5.61 1.42 -24.16
CA HIS A 304 6.25 0.41 -23.32
C HIS A 304 7.00 1.04 -22.12
N ALA A 305 7.59 2.23 -22.30
CA ALA A 305 8.26 2.95 -21.22
C ALA A 305 7.33 3.21 -20.01
N MET A 306 6.07 3.57 -20.24
CA MET A 306 5.10 3.75 -19.15
C MET A 306 4.71 2.43 -18.49
N ILE A 307 4.56 1.37 -19.28
CA ILE A 307 4.24 0.03 -18.75
C ILE A 307 5.35 -0.46 -17.85
N HIS A 308 6.59 -0.32 -18.30
CA HIS A 308 7.77 -0.71 -17.55
C HIS A 308 7.94 0.08 -16.25
N GLU A 309 7.75 1.40 -16.29
CA GLU A 309 7.77 2.24 -15.09
C GLU A 309 6.68 1.85 -14.08
N GLU A 310 5.44 1.62 -14.53
CA GLU A 310 4.35 1.15 -13.67
C GLU A 310 4.64 -0.25 -13.09
N ALA A 311 5.26 -1.14 -13.87
CA ALA A 311 5.69 -2.45 -13.38
C ALA A 311 6.71 -2.32 -12.24
N HIS A 312 7.69 -1.44 -12.36
CA HIS A 312 8.64 -1.13 -11.28
C HIS A 312 7.96 -0.53 -10.05
N HIS A 313 6.95 0.34 -10.24
CA HIS A 313 6.13 0.82 -9.12
C HIS A 313 5.38 -0.31 -8.41
N GLN A 314 4.90 -1.33 -9.15
CA GLN A 314 4.26 -2.51 -8.56
C GLN A 314 5.27 -3.39 -7.82
N VAL A 315 6.48 -3.59 -8.35
CA VAL A 315 7.58 -4.26 -7.64
C VAL A 315 7.87 -3.56 -6.30
N HIS A 316 7.95 -2.23 -6.30
CA HIS A 316 8.21 -1.48 -5.07
C HIS A 316 7.09 -1.64 -4.02
N ARG A 317 5.83 -1.67 -4.44
CA ARG A 317 4.71 -1.99 -3.53
C ARG A 317 4.81 -3.41 -2.97
N LEU A 318 5.11 -4.39 -3.82
CA LEU A 318 5.31 -5.78 -3.40
C LEU A 318 6.45 -5.88 -2.37
N GLN A 319 7.54 -5.14 -2.56
CA GLN A 319 8.62 -5.04 -1.57
C GLN A 319 8.14 -4.52 -0.23
N GLN A 320 7.29 -3.47 -0.22
CA GLN A 320 6.73 -2.90 0.99
C GLN A 320 5.78 -3.87 1.71
N GLU A 321 4.92 -4.57 0.97
CA GLU A 321 4.00 -5.59 1.51
C GLU A 321 4.76 -6.77 2.13
N LEU A 322 5.79 -7.27 1.45
CA LEU A 322 6.67 -8.32 1.96
C LEU A 322 7.43 -7.87 3.22
N ALA A 323 7.90 -6.61 3.24
CA ALA A 323 8.57 -6.06 4.41
C ALA A 323 7.62 -5.96 5.63
N GLN A 324 6.35 -5.61 5.43
CA GLN A 324 5.33 -5.59 6.48
C GLN A 324 5.02 -7.00 7.02
N SER A 325 5.03 -8.01 6.15
CA SER A 325 4.85 -9.42 6.54
C SER A 325 6.12 -10.06 7.12
N GLY A 326 7.23 -9.29 7.22
CA GLY A 326 8.51 -9.79 7.74
C GLY A 326 9.30 -10.66 6.77
N THR A 327 8.92 -10.70 5.51
CA THR A 327 9.61 -11.49 4.47
C THR A 327 10.67 -10.64 3.78
N PRO A 328 11.99 -10.94 3.90
CA PRO A 328 13.04 -10.19 3.21
C PRO A 328 12.92 -10.35 1.69
N TRP A 329 13.08 -9.24 0.95
CA TRP A 329 13.02 -9.22 -0.52
C TRP A 329 13.99 -10.22 -1.17
N ASP A 330 15.23 -10.29 -0.70
CA ASP A 330 16.23 -11.25 -1.21
C ASP A 330 15.82 -12.72 -1.01
N ALA A 331 15.08 -13.03 0.05
CA ALA A 331 14.56 -14.37 0.29
C ALA A 331 13.43 -14.71 -0.68
N TYR A 332 12.55 -13.75 -0.93
CA TYR A 332 11.48 -13.88 -1.92
C TYR A 332 12.04 -14.12 -3.34
N LEU A 333 13.01 -13.30 -3.79
CA LEU A 333 13.66 -13.48 -5.09
C LEU A 333 14.32 -14.85 -5.23
N LYS A 334 15.01 -15.34 -4.17
CA LYS A 334 15.61 -16.67 -4.16
C LYS A 334 14.57 -17.78 -4.23
N MET A 335 13.45 -17.63 -3.53
CA MET A 335 12.35 -18.59 -3.56
C MET A 335 11.72 -18.68 -4.95
N GLN A 336 11.54 -17.54 -5.61
CA GLN A 336 11.02 -17.46 -6.98
C GLN A 336 12.07 -17.82 -8.05
N ASN A 337 13.36 -17.89 -7.68
CA ASN A 337 14.49 -18.06 -8.59
C ASN A 337 14.49 -17.01 -9.73
N LYS A 338 14.21 -15.75 -9.38
CA LYS A 338 14.08 -14.61 -10.29
C LYS A 338 14.90 -13.42 -9.81
N THR A 339 15.25 -12.54 -10.74
CA THR A 339 15.77 -11.21 -10.44
C THR A 339 14.63 -10.21 -10.26
N GLU A 340 14.93 -9.03 -9.74
CA GLU A 340 13.95 -7.93 -9.63
C GLU A 340 13.39 -7.54 -11.00
N GLU A 341 14.24 -7.52 -12.01
CA GLU A 341 13.85 -7.24 -13.40
C GLU A 341 12.92 -8.30 -13.98
N ASP A 342 13.18 -9.58 -13.70
CA ASP A 342 12.28 -10.66 -14.12
C ASP A 342 10.90 -10.53 -13.49
N ILE A 343 10.81 -10.09 -12.22
CA ILE A 343 9.54 -9.81 -11.54
C ILE A 343 8.84 -8.61 -12.18
N ALA A 344 9.59 -7.54 -12.53
CA ALA A 344 9.02 -6.39 -13.22
C ALA A 344 8.42 -6.78 -14.57
N VAL A 345 9.13 -7.58 -15.37
CA VAL A 345 8.64 -8.09 -16.66
C VAL A 345 7.40 -8.96 -16.49
N ASP A 346 7.34 -9.81 -15.45
CA ASP A 346 6.14 -10.61 -15.16
C ASP A 346 4.92 -9.73 -14.81
N LEU A 347 5.14 -8.57 -14.22
CA LEU A 347 4.09 -7.62 -13.82
C LEU A 347 3.67 -6.68 -14.96
N GLU A 348 4.40 -6.60 -16.08
CA GLU A 348 4.06 -5.74 -17.22
C GLU A 348 2.63 -5.92 -17.74
N PRO A 349 2.08 -7.16 -17.91
CA PRO A 349 0.70 -7.32 -18.36
C PRO A 349 -0.31 -6.70 -17.39
N GLN A 350 -0.09 -6.82 -16.09
CA GLN A 350 -0.94 -6.23 -15.06
C GLN A 350 -0.78 -4.70 -15.03
N ALA A 351 0.45 -4.22 -15.16
CA ALA A 351 0.76 -2.79 -15.25
C ALA A 351 0.09 -2.14 -16.46
N ALA A 352 0.11 -2.80 -17.63
CA ALA A 352 -0.56 -2.33 -18.83
C ALA A 352 -2.08 -2.24 -18.64
N MET A 353 -2.71 -3.25 -18.03
CA MET A 353 -4.16 -3.21 -17.74
C MET A 353 -4.51 -2.08 -16.78
N ARG A 354 -3.71 -1.88 -15.72
CA ARG A 354 -3.92 -0.82 -14.74
C ARG A 354 -3.77 0.57 -15.36
N LEU A 355 -2.70 0.80 -16.14
CA LEU A 355 -2.50 2.06 -16.84
C LEU A 355 -3.63 2.34 -17.82
N ARG A 356 -4.05 1.32 -18.59
CA ARG A 356 -5.15 1.43 -19.52
C ARG A 356 -6.43 1.87 -18.81
N SER A 357 -6.79 1.21 -17.71
CA SER A 357 -7.95 1.55 -16.90
C SER A 357 -7.87 2.96 -16.34
N SER A 358 -6.75 3.35 -15.77
CA SER A 358 -6.55 4.67 -15.18
C SER A 358 -6.67 5.80 -16.21
N LEU A 359 -6.04 5.63 -17.39
CA LEU A 359 -6.10 6.63 -18.47
C LEU A 359 -7.49 6.76 -19.08
N LEU A 360 -8.19 5.64 -19.27
CA LEU A 360 -9.56 5.63 -19.76
C LEU A 360 -10.51 6.31 -18.78
N LEU A 361 -10.42 5.98 -17.50
CA LEU A 361 -11.25 6.57 -16.45
C LEU A 361 -11.00 8.08 -16.33
N ARG A 362 -9.75 8.52 -16.45
CA ARG A 362 -9.40 9.94 -16.46
C ARG A 362 -10.01 10.65 -17.67
N ALA A 363 -9.90 10.04 -18.85
CA ALA A 363 -10.50 10.61 -20.06
C ALA A 363 -12.03 10.71 -19.99
N VAL A 364 -12.70 9.73 -19.36
CA VAL A 364 -14.14 9.79 -19.08
C VAL A 364 -14.46 10.89 -18.09
N ALA A 365 -13.70 11.01 -17.01
CA ALA A 365 -13.88 12.07 -16.01
C ALA A 365 -13.76 13.48 -16.62
N ASP A 366 -12.78 13.67 -17.52
CA ASP A 366 -12.59 14.93 -18.26
C ASP A 366 -13.77 15.20 -19.21
N ALA A 367 -14.30 14.17 -19.89
CA ALA A 367 -15.45 14.29 -20.79
C ALA A 367 -16.75 14.63 -20.03
N GLU A 368 -16.98 14.01 -18.87
CA GLU A 368 -18.13 14.24 -17.99
C GLU A 368 -17.95 15.47 -17.08
N LYS A 369 -16.76 16.07 -17.06
CA LYS A 369 -16.41 17.25 -16.23
C LYS A 369 -16.61 16.99 -14.74
N ILE A 370 -16.15 15.84 -14.30
CA ILE A 370 -16.20 15.48 -12.89
C ILE A 370 -15.12 16.24 -12.15
N GLU A 371 -15.53 17.16 -11.29
CA GLU A 371 -14.65 18.01 -10.48
C GLU A 371 -15.02 17.88 -9.00
N VAL A 372 -14.03 18.00 -8.13
CA VAL A 372 -14.20 18.09 -6.69
C VAL A 372 -14.04 19.55 -6.29
N THR A 373 -15.08 20.11 -5.69
CA THR A 373 -15.06 21.49 -5.21
C THR A 373 -14.55 21.58 -3.77
N ASP A 374 -14.13 22.76 -3.34
CA ASP A 374 -13.79 22.98 -1.94
C ASP A 374 -14.96 22.71 -0.99
N GLU A 375 -16.20 22.93 -1.46
CA GLU A 375 -17.42 22.63 -0.70
C GLU A 375 -17.59 21.13 -0.46
N ASP A 376 -17.24 20.29 -1.44
CA ASP A 376 -17.27 18.82 -1.29
C ASP A 376 -16.26 18.35 -0.24
N ILE A 377 -15.06 18.94 -0.29
CA ILE A 377 -13.99 18.61 0.67
C ILE A 377 -14.41 19.04 2.08
N ASP A 378 -14.96 20.24 2.23
CA ASP A 378 -15.39 20.75 3.52
C ASP A 378 -16.56 19.94 4.10
N ALA A 379 -17.52 19.51 3.26
CA ALA A 379 -18.62 18.63 3.68
C ALA A 379 -18.11 17.27 4.15
N GLU A 380 -17.15 16.66 3.44
CA GLU A 380 -16.55 15.39 3.84
C GLU A 380 -15.72 15.52 5.13
N LEU A 381 -14.99 16.63 5.29
CA LEU A 381 -14.31 16.95 6.54
C LEU A 381 -15.26 17.06 7.72
N GLU A 382 -16.44 17.71 7.53
CA GLU A 382 -17.45 17.76 8.58
C GLU A 382 -18.04 16.38 8.91
N ARG A 383 -18.18 15.51 7.90
CA ARG A 383 -18.62 14.12 8.11
C ARG A 383 -17.60 13.31 8.92
N ILE A 384 -16.30 13.47 8.63
CA ILE A 384 -15.21 12.75 9.34
C ILE A 384 -15.07 13.25 10.79
N ILE A 385 -15.13 14.56 10.99
CA ILE A 385 -14.96 15.18 12.32
C ILE A 385 -16.21 14.99 13.18
N GLY A 386 -17.36 14.78 12.55
CA GLY A 386 -18.67 14.67 13.18
C GLY A 386 -19.32 16.03 13.45
N PRO A 387 -20.66 16.07 13.50
CA PRO A 387 -21.40 17.28 13.82
C PRO A 387 -21.12 17.73 15.26
N GLY A 388 -20.86 19.03 15.44
CA GLY A 388 -20.75 19.60 16.79
C GLY A 388 -22.10 19.62 17.49
N SER A 389 -22.11 19.30 18.79
CA SER A 389 -23.28 19.46 19.64
C SER A 389 -23.15 20.70 20.52
N ASP A 390 -24.27 21.38 20.79
CA ASP A 390 -24.29 22.51 21.72
C ASP A 390 -23.96 22.09 23.16
N ASP A 391 -24.13 20.79 23.47
CA ASP A 391 -23.85 20.19 24.78
C ASP A 391 -22.41 19.67 24.92
N ASP A 392 -21.55 19.88 23.89
CA ASP A 392 -20.18 19.44 23.95
C ASP A 392 -19.39 20.16 25.05
N THR A 393 -18.58 19.37 25.74
CA THR A 393 -17.62 19.90 26.71
C THR A 393 -16.56 20.77 26.01
N ASP A 394 -15.95 21.67 26.76
CA ASP A 394 -14.89 22.53 26.23
C ASP A 394 -13.71 21.70 25.68
N GLU A 395 -13.43 20.54 26.28
CA GLU A 395 -12.42 19.58 25.83
C GLU A 395 -12.78 18.96 24.48
N ALA A 396 -14.06 18.57 24.30
CA ALA A 396 -14.53 18.01 23.02
C ALA A 396 -14.49 19.04 21.88
N LYS A 397 -14.79 20.31 22.18
CA LYS A 397 -14.67 21.42 21.22
C LYS A 397 -13.20 21.64 20.83
N GLU A 398 -12.29 21.68 21.80
CA GLU A 398 -10.86 21.85 21.56
C GLU A 398 -10.28 20.67 20.76
N GLN A 399 -10.68 19.43 21.07
CA GLN A 399 -10.26 18.25 20.31
C GLN A 399 -10.74 18.31 18.86
N ARG A 400 -11.98 18.74 18.61
CA ARG A 400 -12.51 18.94 17.24
C ARG A 400 -11.77 20.03 16.49
N GLU A 401 -11.45 21.16 17.13
CA GLU A 401 -10.68 22.22 16.52
C GLU A 401 -9.26 21.75 16.15
N ARG A 402 -8.64 20.94 17.01
CA ARG A 402 -7.34 20.31 16.69
C ARG A 402 -7.45 19.37 15.50
N MET A 403 -8.46 18.49 15.47
CA MET A 403 -8.70 17.60 14.34
C MET A 403 -8.96 18.40 13.05
N ARG A 404 -9.81 19.42 13.12
CA ARG A 404 -10.09 20.32 11.99
C ARG A 404 -8.81 21.00 11.48
N SER A 405 -7.92 21.44 12.37
CA SER A 405 -6.63 22.02 11.98
C SER A 405 -5.71 21.03 11.25
N ILE A 406 -5.65 19.77 11.71
CA ILE A 406 -4.85 18.71 11.08
C ILE A 406 -5.42 18.34 9.70
N TYR A 407 -6.72 18.08 9.63
CA TYR A 407 -7.39 17.69 8.39
C TYR A 407 -7.52 18.82 7.36
N ASN A 408 -7.42 20.08 7.77
CA ASN A 408 -7.44 21.23 6.87
C ASN A 408 -6.06 21.57 6.29
N SER A 409 -5.03 20.76 6.55
CA SER A 409 -3.73 20.91 5.91
C SER A 409 -3.80 20.60 4.41
N ASP A 410 -2.97 21.26 3.60
CA ASP A 410 -2.94 21.06 2.14
C ASP A 410 -2.73 19.58 1.76
N TYR A 411 -1.95 18.84 2.54
CA TYR A 411 -1.72 17.43 2.32
C TYR A 411 -3.01 16.61 2.44
N PHE A 412 -3.76 16.78 3.54
CA PHE A 412 -5.01 16.06 3.75
C PHE A 412 -6.10 16.47 2.78
N ARG A 413 -6.22 17.79 2.48
CA ARG A 413 -7.18 18.27 1.48
C ARG A 413 -6.90 17.67 0.10
N ASN A 414 -5.63 17.60 -0.33
CA ASN A 414 -5.26 16.98 -1.59
C ASN A 414 -5.56 15.46 -1.60
N MET A 415 -5.25 14.76 -0.51
CA MET A 415 -5.56 13.33 -0.37
C MET A 415 -7.08 13.10 -0.43
N LEU A 416 -7.84 13.88 0.32
CA LEU A 416 -9.30 13.78 0.37
C LEU A 416 -9.94 14.15 -0.98
N SER A 417 -9.40 15.17 -1.66
CA SER A 417 -9.84 15.53 -3.01
C SER A 417 -9.67 14.37 -3.99
N GLY A 418 -8.53 13.65 -3.93
CA GLY A 418 -8.34 12.43 -4.74
C GLY A 418 -9.38 11.35 -4.44
N GLN A 419 -9.61 11.05 -3.16
CA GLN A 419 -10.60 10.05 -2.76
C GLN A 419 -12.03 10.44 -3.17
N LEU A 420 -12.39 11.71 -3.01
CA LEU A 420 -13.71 12.21 -3.43
C LEU A 420 -13.87 12.19 -4.95
N PHE A 421 -12.80 12.48 -5.69
CA PHE A 421 -12.80 12.37 -7.14
C PHE A 421 -13.08 10.94 -7.60
N ASP A 422 -12.33 9.97 -7.06
CA ASP A 422 -12.51 8.55 -7.38
C ASP A 422 -13.91 8.07 -7.01
N LYS A 423 -14.43 8.50 -5.87
CA LYS A 423 -15.79 8.19 -5.42
C LYS A 423 -16.83 8.77 -6.37
N LYS A 424 -16.76 10.07 -6.68
CA LYS A 424 -17.70 10.74 -7.60
C LYS A 424 -17.70 10.10 -8.98
N LEU A 425 -16.50 9.79 -9.51
CA LEU A 425 -16.35 9.12 -10.80
C LEU A 425 -16.98 7.73 -10.78
N THR A 426 -16.69 6.94 -9.76
CA THR A 426 -17.23 5.60 -9.58
C THR A 426 -18.76 5.63 -9.46
N ASP A 427 -19.29 6.51 -8.62
CA ASP A 427 -20.75 6.67 -8.41
C ASP A 427 -21.44 7.08 -9.73
N HIS A 428 -20.86 8.04 -10.46
CA HIS A 428 -21.39 8.48 -11.75
C HIS A 428 -21.41 7.36 -12.79
N LEU A 429 -20.31 6.60 -12.93
CA LEU A 429 -20.19 5.50 -13.88
C LEU A 429 -21.16 4.35 -13.56
N ILE A 430 -21.26 3.99 -12.28
CA ILE A 430 -22.20 2.96 -11.83
C ILE A 430 -23.64 3.41 -12.12
N ASP A 431 -24.00 4.64 -11.79
CA ASP A 431 -25.36 5.16 -12.03
C ASP A 431 -25.70 5.19 -13.51
N MET A 432 -24.77 5.67 -14.36
CA MET A 432 -24.92 5.67 -15.81
C MET A 432 -25.07 4.25 -16.37
N ALA A 433 -24.21 3.30 -15.98
CA ALA A 433 -24.18 1.96 -16.52
C ALA A 433 -25.35 1.09 -16.03
N THR A 434 -25.88 1.37 -14.84
CA THR A 434 -27.03 0.66 -14.26
C THR A 434 -28.37 1.35 -14.52
N GLU A 435 -28.39 2.44 -15.33
CA GLU A 435 -29.58 3.24 -15.64
C GLU A 435 -30.29 3.80 -14.38
N GLY A 436 -29.52 4.35 -13.45
CA GLY A 436 -30.01 4.90 -12.19
C GLY A 436 -30.32 3.86 -11.11
N ARG A 437 -29.97 2.58 -11.33
CA ARG A 437 -30.17 1.49 -10.38
C ARG A 437 -28.95 1.22 -9.49
N GLY A 438 -27.96 2.11 -9.48
CA GLY A 438 -26.74 1.97 -8.68
C GLY A 438 -27.00 1.81 -7.17
N HIS A 439 -28.11 2.35 -6.68
CA HIS A 439 -28.55 2.20 -5.29
C HIS A 439 -28.83 0.74 -4.87
N VAL A 440 -29.12 -0.16 -5.81
CA VAL A 440 -29.34 -1.59 -5.54
C VAL A 440 -28.07 -2.23 -4.98
N ILE A 441 -26.89 -1.78 -5.40
CA ILE A 441 -25.60 -2.27 -4.91
C ILE A 441 -25.42 -1.95 -3.43
N ASN A 442 -26.00 -0.84 -2.97
CA ASN A 442 -25.86 -0.41 -1.58
C ASN A 442 -26.79 -1.19 -0.62
N GLY A 443 -27.67 -2.08 -1.08
CA GLY A 443 -28.54 -3.05 -0.40
C GLY A 443 -29.18 -2.64 0.92
N PHE A 444 -28.50 -1.87 1.73
CA PHE A 444 -28.93 -1.31 3.01
C PHE A 444 -29.00 0.20 2.87
N VAL A 445 -30.19 0.73 2.80
CA VAL A 445 -30.44 2.15 3.05
C VAL A 445 -30.39 2.30 4.57
N GLU A 446 -29.30 2.86 5.09
CA GLU A 446 -29.31 3.37 6.47
C GLU A 446 -30.57 4.23 6.58
N PRO A 447 -31.52 3.94 7.49
CA PRO A 447 -32.71 4.76 7.59
C PRO A 447 -32.23 6.18 7.85
N GLU A 448 -32.54 7.09 6.92
CA GLU A 448 -32.31 8.51 7.15
C GLU A 448 -32.87 8.83 8.54
N PRO A 449 -32.13 9.53 9.41
CA PRO A 449 -32.66 9.92 10.71
C PRO A 449 -33.97 10.62 10.42
N VAL A 450 -35.05 10.03 10.91
CA VAL A 450 -36.40 10.59 10.81
C VAL A 450 -36.31 11.93 11.52
N ILE A 451 -36.16 13.01 10.76
CA ILE A 451 -36.40 14.35 11.25
C ILE A 451 -37.88 14.32 11.53
N GLU A 452 -38.25 14.11 12.78
CA GLU A 452 -39.62 14.30 13.24
C GLU A 452 -40.05 15.71 12.85
N ALA A 453 -40.79 15.79 11.73
CA ALA A 453 -41.46 17.01 11.36
C ALA A 453 -42.47 17.28 12.50
N GLU A 454 -42.22 18.33 13.26
CA GLU A 454 -43.17 18.92 14.17
C GLU A 454 -44.49 19.10 13.43
N SER A 455 -45.44 18.22 13.67
CA SER A 455 -46.84 18.48 13.38
C SER A 455 -47.44 19.15 14.62
N SER A 456 -47.59 20.47 14.49
CA SER A 456 -48.42 21.30 15.36
C SER A 456 -49.85 20.81 15.35
N GLU A 457 -50.46 21.04 16.52
CA GLU A 457 -51.89 21.18 16.85
C GLU A 457 -52.64 20.01 17.48
N GLY A 458 -53.06 20.28 18.72
CA GLY A 458 -54.21 19.65 19.33
C GLY A 458 -54.14 19.52 20.84
N GLU A 459 -54.49 20.64 21.53
CA GLU A 459 -54.84 20.67 22.96
C GLU A 459 -55.71 19.51 23.40
N GLN A 460 -55.45 18.93 24.58
CA GLN A 460 -56.43 18.90 25.67
C GLN A 460 -55.84 18.36 26.98
N GLU A 461 -56.16 19.12 28.01
CA GLU A 461 -55.92 18.95 29.44
C GLU A 461 -56.34 17.60 30.01
N ALA A 462 -55.61 17.13 31.01
CA ALA A 462 -56.12 16.91 32.38
C ALA A 462 -55.08 16.23 33.29
N SER A 463 -54.59 17.00 34.21
CA SER A 463 -54.55 16.86 35.68
C SER A 463 -54.17 15.54 36.34
N ALA A 464 -53.23 15.67 37.16
CA ALA A 464 -53.16 15.49 38.63
C ALA A 464 -52.13 14.44 39.08
N GLU A 465 -51.20 14.96 39.76
CA GLU A 465 -50.82 14.82 41.18
C GLU A 465 -49.99 13.63 41.61
N THR A 466 -48.92 14.05 42.23
CA THR A 466 -48.24 13.65 43.49
C THR A 466 -47.29 12.47 43.34
N GLY A 467 -46.10 12.52 43.82
CA GLY A 467 -45.41 13.23 44.87
C GLY A 467 -44.18 12.45 45.28
N SER A 468 -43.22 13.22 45.76
CA SER A 468 -42.18 12.95 46.76
C SER A 468 -41.02 12.03 46.43
N ASP A 469 -39.86 12.67 46.36
CA ASP A 469 -38.79 12.68 47.34
C ASP A 469 -38.21 11.30 47.73
N ASP A 470 -36.98 11.07 47.42
CA ASP A 470 -35.89 11.15 48.41
C ASP A 470 -34.50 11.00 47.75
N ALA A 471 -33.68 11.96 48.06
CA ALA A 471 -32.25 11.93 47.94
C ALA A 471 -31.63 10.91 48.91
N ILE A 472 -30.50 10.36 48.61
CA ILE A 472 -29.36 10.26 49.54
C ILE A 472 -28.06 10.05 48.81
N GLU A 473 -27.21 10.95 49.11
CA GLU A 473 -25.74 11.10 48.95
C GLU A 473 -24.90 9.86 49.17
N ALA A 474 -23.79 9.90 48.48
CA ALA A 474 -22.42 10.10 48.98
C ALA A 474 -21.47 8.91 49.13
N SER A 475 -20.34 9.20 48.57
CA SER A 475 -18.97 8.92 49.05
C SER A 475 -18.50 7.47 48.92
N GLY A 476 -17.39 7.26 48.42
CA GLY A 476 -16.05 7.75 48.65
C GLY A 476 -15.02 6.73 48.27
N SER A 477 -14.02 7.25 47.67
CA SER A 477 -12.59 7.08 47.88
C SER A 477 -11.91 5.70 47.80
N VAL A 478 -10.95 5.69 46.85
CA VAL A 478 -9.49 5.45 47.02
C VAL A 478 -9.07 4.03 47.42
N VAL A 479 -8.21 3.45 46.65
CA VAL A 479 -6.81 3.19 46.85
C VAL A 479 -6.26 2.21 45.80
N SER A 480 -5.17 2.63 45.21
CA SER A 480 -4.07 1.96 44.53
C SER A 480 -3.75 0.55 44.99
N GLU A 481 -3.29 -0.30 44.08
CA GLU A 481 -1.96 -0.87 44.17
C GLU A 481 -1.56 -1.65 42.91
N GLU A 482 -0.31 -1.44 42.56
CA GLU A 482 0.53 -2.07 41.55
C GLU A 482 0.48 -3.60 41.56
N THR A 483 0.65 -4.22 40.40
CA THR A 483 1.85 -5.04 40.11
C THR A 483 1.87 -5.56 38.67
N GLU A 484 2.98 -5.24 38.01
CA GLU A 484 3.76 -5.96 37.00
C GLU A 484 3.17 -7.19 36.29
N ALA A 485 3.17 -7.12 34.96
CA ALA A 485 4.04 -7.92 34.07
C ALA A 485 3.78 -7.60 32.60
N ALA A 486 4.80 -7.17 31.90
CA ALA A 486 4.93 -7.15 30.44
C ALA A 486 5.23 -8.60 29.97
N PRO A 487 5.35 -8.90 28.65
CA PRO A 487 5.20 -8.06 27.47
C PRO A 487 4.47 -8.72 26.29
N ALA A 488 4.02 -7.95 25.35
CA ALA A 488 4.09 -8.29 23.93
C ALA A 488 3.88 -7.04 23.07
N SER A 489 4.87 -6.77 22.28
CA SER A 489 4.97 -5.67 21.33
C SER A 489 4.00 -5.85 20.18
N SER A 490 3.05 -4.95 20.06
CA SER A 490 2.47 -4.58 18.78
C SER A 490 2.85 -3.11 18.54
N GLY A 491 3.68 -2.89 17.50
CA GLY A 491 4.16 -1.57 17.14
C GLY A 491 3.00 -0.69 16.71
N LYS A 492 2.51 0.11 17.65
CA LYS A 492 1.65 1.25 17.36
C LYS A 492 2.57 2.37 16.93
N GLU A 493 2.41 2.90 15.72
CA GLU A 493 3.07 4.13 15.32
C GLU A 493 2.77 5.21 16.36
N LEU A 494 3.81 5.71 17.01
CA LEU A 494 3.71 6.80 17.96
C LEU A 494 3.45 8.09 17.15
N GLY A 495 2.19 8.50 17.10
CA GLY A 495 1.83 9.83 16.66
C GLY A 495 2.38 10.90 17.61
N PRO A 496 2.54 12.15 17.16
CA PRO A 496 3.15 13.23 17.95
C PRO A 496 2.47 13.50 19.30
N ALA A 497 1.22 13.09 19.50
CA ALA A 497 0.43 13.37 20.70
C ALA A 497 0.65 12.41 21.90
N ASP A 498 1.28 11.24 21.70
CA ASP A 498 1.27 10.20 22.73
C ASP A 498 2.39 10.33 23.77
N ARG A 499 3.36 11.23 23.62
CA ARG A 499 4.49 11.43 24.56
C ARG A 499 5.03 12.87 24.56
N GLU A 500 4.20 13.87 24.59
CA GLU A 500 4.67 15.23 24.88
C GLU A 500 5.07 15.30 26.35
N GLY A 501 6.37 15.25 26.60
CA GLY A 501 6.95 15.19 27.94
C GLY A 501 8.42 15.60 27.91
N THR A 502 9.15 15.35 28.97
CA THR A 502 10.53 15.78 29.21
C THR A 502 11.55 15.35 28.16
N ASP A 503 11.23 14.43 27.25
CA ASP A 503 12.22 13.77 26.39
C ASP A 503 12.17 14.19 24.91
N TRP A 504 11.06 14.76 24.42
CA TRP A 504 10.94 15.26 23.05
C TRP A 504 9.85 16.32 22.87
N VAL A 505 9.95 17.09 21.78
CA VAL A 505 9.01 18.15 21.38
C VAL A 505 8.77 18.07 19.87
N ALA A 506 7.52 18.25 19.43
CA ALA A 506 7.18 18.28 18.00
C ALA A 506 7.80 19.51 17.31
N GLY A 507 8.30 19.31 16.08
CA GLY A 507 8.81 20.39 15.25
C GLY A 507 7.68 21.26 14.69
N ASN A 508 7.93 22.56 14.62
CA ASN A 508 6.96 23.54 14.09
C ASN A 508 7.17 23.87 12.60
N GLY A 509 7.98 23.08 11.89
CA GLY A 509 8.33 23.33 10.49
C GLY A 509 9.36 24.45 10.28
N GLU A 510 9.78 25.14 11.33
CA GLU A 510 10.86 26.12 11.31
C GLU A 510 12.17 25.45 11.75
N ASN A 511 13.31 25.93 11.25
CA ASN A 511 14.61 25.37 11.61
C ASN A 511 15.14 25.93 12.96
N SER A 512 14.24 26.35 13.85
CA SER A 512 14.56 26.86 15.18
C SER A 512 14.60 25.71 16.19
N VAL A 513 15.76 25.51 16.83
CA VAL A 513 15.95 24.43 17.81
C VAL A 513 15.37 24.88 19.16
N PRO A 514 14.40 24.17 19.74
CA PRO A 514 13.87 24.47 21.07
C PRO A 514 14.93 24.33 22.16
N GLU A 515 14.89 25.19 23.18
CA GLU A 515 15.82 25.15 24.30
C GLU A 515 15.67 23.83 25.08
N GLY A 516 16.77 23.09 25.25
CA GLY A 516 16.77 21.79 25.93
C GLY A 516 16.58 20.57 24.98
N PHE A 517 16.36 20.76 23.67
CA PHE A 517 16.12 19.67 22.71
C PHE A 517 17.08 19.75 21.50
N PRO A 518 18.37 19.53 21.68
CA PRO A 518 19.37 19.78 20.65
C PRO A 518 19.39 18.74 19.51
N ILE A 519 18.66 17.64 19.61
CA ILE A 519 18.70 16.55 18.64
C ILE A 519 17.53 16.69 17.66
N LYS A 520 17.83 16.78 16.38
CA LYS A 520 16.84 16.86 15.30
C LYS A 520 16.45 15.48 14.79
N GLY A 521 15.16 15.17 14.73
CA GLY A 521 14.60 13.93 14.18
C GLY A 521 13.72 14.17 12.98
N ASN A 522 13.83 13.30 11.99
CA ASN A 522 12.92 13.25 10.84
C ASN A 522 12.03 12.02 11.00
N ALA A 523 10.73 12.22 11.12
CA ALA A 523 9.75 11.17 11.40
C ALA A 523 9.61 10.19 10.24
N SER A 524 9.71 10.69 9.00
CA SER A 524 9.57 9.87 7.78
C SER A 524 10.72 8.87 7.61
N SER A 525 11.98 9.29 7.91
CA SER A 525 13.16 8.42 7.78
C SER A 525 13.55 7.71 9.08
N ARG A 526 12.97 8.12 10.22
CA ARG A 526 13.36 7.74 11.57
C ARG A 526 14.85 7.86 11.83
N ILE A 527 15.44 8.93 11.28
CA ILE A 527 16.84 9.26 11.47
C ILE A 527 16.93 10.49 12.36
N TYR A 528 17.78 10.44 13.40
CA TYR A 528 18.09 11.60 14.20
C TYR A 528 19.48 12.14 13.90
N HIS A 529 19.64 13.46 14.00
CA HIS A 529 20.87 14.17 13.73
C HIS A 529 21.29 14.94 15.00
N PRO A 530 22.37 14.52 15.68
CA PRO A 530 22.99 15.32 16.74
C PRO A 530 23.68 16.55 16.14
N ALA A 531 24.00 17.54 16.97
CA ALA A 531 24.58 18.82 16.55
C ALA A 531 25.88 18.69 15.73
N GLU A 532 26.63 17.61 15.96
CA GLU A 532 27.87 17.31 15.25
C GLU A 532 27.64 16.67 13.86
N SER A 533 26.39 16.37 13.51
CA SER A 533 26.07 15.74 12.23
C SER A 533 26.27 16.72 11.07
N PRO A 534 26.96 16.31 9.97
CA PRO A 534 27.13 17.16 8.78
C PRO A 534 25.81 17.58 8.11
N SER A 535 24.72 16.90 8.42
CA SER A 535 23.39 17.18 7.90
C SER A 535 22.52 17.97 8.86
N TYR A 536 23.00 18.30 10.06
CA TYR A 536 22.21 18.95 11.10
C TYR A 536 21.57 20.26 10.65
N ASP A 537 22.37 21.16 10.04
CA ASP A 537 21.88 22.48 9.60
C ASP A 537 20.90 22.42 8.42
N ARG A 538 20.97 21.34 7.63
CA ARG A 538 20.10 21.12 6.46
C ARG A 538 18.80 20.40 6.80
N THR A 539 18.74 19.76 7.98
CA THR A 539 17.58 18.99 8.41
C THR A 539 16.55 19.93 9.03
N VAL A 540 15.38 20.00 8.41
CA VAL A 540 14.18 20.55 9.02
C VAL A 540 13.59 19.45 9.87
N ALA A 541 13.59 19.66 11.19
CA ALA A 541 13.18 18.63 12.12
C ALA A 541 11.66 18.59 12.26
N GLU A 542 11.09 17.40 12.16
CA GLU A 542 9.69 17.13 12.50
C GLU A 542 9.52 16.83 13.99
N VAL A 543 10.62 16.43 14.65
CA VAL A 543 10.68 16.16 16.09
C VAL A 543 12.05 16.58 16.64
N TYR A 544 12.08 17.13 17.86
CA TYR A 544 13.31 17.45 18.57
C TYR A 544 13.40 16.61 19.83
N PHE A 545 14.57 16.03 20.13
CA PHE A 545 14.81 15.19 21.29
C PHE A 545 15.80 15.86 22.26
N ALA A 546 15.62 15.60 23.56
CA ALA A 546 16.49 16.11 24.61
C ALA A 546 17.88 15.45 24.56
N SER A 547 17.97 14.19 24.17
CA SER A 547 19.23 13.44 24.08
C SER A 547 19.19 12.38 22.97
N PRO A 548 20.36 11.86 22.53
CA PRO A 548 20.43 10.73 21.59
C PRO A 548 19.69 9.49 22.11
N GLU A 549 19.77 9.19 23.40
CA GLU A 549 19.13 8.06 24.05
C GLU A 549 17.60 8.18 24.00
N ALA A 550 17.07 9.40 24.15
CA ALA A 550 15.65 9.68 23.99
C ALA A 550 15.18 9.44 22.55
N ALA A 551 16.00 9.81 21.55
CA ALA A 551 15.72 9.53 20.15
C ALA A 551 15.75 8.02 19.84
N GLU A 552 16.72 7.28 20.39
CA GLU A 552 16.82 5.82 20.23
C GLU A 552 15.66 5.09 20.92
N ALA A 553 15.27 5.53 22.11
CA ALA A 553 14.11 5.01 22.83
C ALA A 553 12.78 5.24 22.07
N ALA A 554 12.73 6.31 21.27
CA ALA A 554 11.60 6.60 20.36
C ALA A 554 11.69 5.86 19.01
N GLY A 555 12.70 4.99 18.81
CA GLY A 555 12.87 4.19 17.60
C GLY A 555 13.58 4.91 16.45
N TYR A 556 14.25 6.03 16.73
CA TYR A 556 15.09 6.73 15.75
C TYR A 556 16.53 6.18 15.78
N ARG A 557 17.25 6.33 14.68
CA ARG A 557 18.63 5.83 14.53
C ARG A 557 19.57 6.89 13.98
N LEU A 558 20.85 6.78 14.30
CA LEU A 558 21.91 7.60 13.70
C LEU A 558 22.02 7.35 12.18
N PRO A 559 22.40 8.37 11.39
CA PRO A 559 22.79 8.17 10.00
C PRO A 559 23.90 7.13 9.84
N LYS A 560 23.84 6.30 8.80
CA LYS A 560 24.86 5.25 8.54
C LYS A 560 26.29 5.81 8.49
N SER A 561 26.46 7.05 8.02
CA SER A 561 27.77 7.73 7.97
C SER A 561 28.37 7.98 9.36
N LEU A 562 27.55 8.23 10.37
CA LEU A 562 28.01 8.44 11.76
C LEU A 562 28.11 7.12 12.52
N GLN A 563 27.30 6.12 12.23
CA GLN A 563 27.43 4.76 12.76
C GLN A 563 28.78 4.14 12.37
N ASN A 564 29.19 4.29 11.12
CA ASN A 564 30.47 3.77 10.62
C ASN A 564 31.66 4.52 11.24
N ALA A 565 31.54 5.82 11.51
CA ALA A 565 32.58 6.61 12.17
C ALA A 565 32.73 6.22 13.65
N GLY A 566 31.63 5.93 14.35
CA GLY A 566 31.61 5.42 15.71
C GLY A 566 32.27 4.04 15.83
N ASN A 567 31.94 3.12 14.94
CA ASN A 567 32.53 1.78 14.90
C ASN A 567 34.03 1.84 14.57
N ALA A 568 34.47 2.69 13.64
CA ALA A 568 35.89 2.89 13.33
C ALA A 568 36.67 3.49 14.51
N ALA A 569 36.06 4.38 15.31
CA ALA A 569 36.67 4.95 16.49
C ALA A 569 36.77 3.92 17.62
N VAL A 570 35.80 3.05 17.79
CA VAL A 570 35.82 1.94 18.76
C VAL A 570 36.84 0.89 18.35
N GLU A 571 36.98 0.57 17.09
CA GLU A 571 37.97 -0.36 16.57
C GLU A 571 39.40 0.19 16.67
N ALA A 572 39.60 1.49 16.42
CA ALA A 572 40.88 2.17 16.63
C ALA A 572 41.27 2.22 18.11
N ALA A 573 40.31 2.46 19.01
CA ALA A 573 40.53 2.44 20.45
C ALA A 573 40.87 1.03 20.99
N ALA A 574 40.22 -0.01 20.45
CA ALA A 574 40.49 -1.40 20.74
C ALA A 574 41.89 -1.83 20.27
N ASN A 575 42.31 -1.39 19.09
CA ASN A 575 43.65 -1.66 18.55
C ASN A 575 44.74 -0.95 19.36
N LEU A 576 44.53 0.31 19.76
CA LEU A 576 45.44 1.04 20.64
C LEU A 576 45.55 0.38 22.02
N ALA A 577 44.47 -0.14 22.57
CA ALA A 577 44.46 -0.87 23.81
C ALA A 577 45.19 -2.22 23.71
N ALA A 578 45.08 -2.90 22.55
CA ALA A 578 45.80 -4.14 22.28
C ALA A 578 47.32 -3.89 22.12
N GLU A 579 47.73 -2.85 21.38
CA GLU A 579 49.14 -2.44 21.25
C GLU A 579 49.76 -2.06 22.62
N ALA A 580 49.02 -1.33 23.48
CA ALA A 580 49.49 -0.98 24.79
C ALA A 580 49.60 -2.20 25.74
N ALA A 581 48.79 -3.23 25.56
CA ALA A 581 48.88 -4.48 26.28
C ALA A 581 50.09 -5.32 25.84
N GLU A 582 50.38 -5.35 24.52
CA GLU A 582 51.54 -6.06 23.96
C GLU A 582 52.90 -5.38 24.31
N GLU A 583 52.91 -4.03 24.40
CA GLU A 583 54.07 -3.29 24.90
C GLU A 583 54.32 -3.53 26.41
N ALA A 584 53.26 -3.70 27.19
CA ALA A 584 53.38 -4.00 28.61
C ALA A 584 53.87 -5.44 28.86
N GLU A 585 53.53 -6.40 28.03
CA GLU A 585 53.97 -7.82 28.12
C GLU A 585 55.41 -8.01 27.65
N ASN A 586 55.92 -7.12 26.76
CA ASN A 586 57.34 -7.15 26.31
C ASN A 586 58.29 -6.33 27.19
N ALA A 587 57.81 -5.68 28.27
CA ALA A 587 58.59 -4.88 29.18
C ALA A 587 58.91 -5.60 30.52
N ASP A 588 58.45 -6.82 30.73
CA ASP A 588 58.81 -7.75 31.82
C ASP A 588 59.72 -8.86 31.28
#